data_ba4d0a37da6123e97ba34b7f4fc05b87
#
_entry.id   ba4d0a37da6123e97ba34b7f4fc05b87
#
_cell.length_a   1.000
_cell.length_b   1.000
_cell.length_c   1.000
_cell.angle_alpha   90.00
_cell.angle_beta   90.00
_cell.angle_gamma   90.00
#
_symmetry.space_group_name_H-M   'P 1'
#
loop_
_entity.id
_entity.type
_entity.pdbx_description
1 polymer ?
#
loop_
_entity_poly.entity_id
_entity_poly.type
_entity_poly.pdbx_seq_one_letter_code
_entity_poly.pdbx_strand_id
1 'polypeptide(L)'
;MPPTCIFYPDDLSYSGGVNAVRSKDMRIPDDLSMIGYDGIKLSQMLSPKLTTLKQGTGEIGKLAAKELIECINNPKTAIVKRLVVGGELIEGETVRRI
;
A
#
# COMPACT_ATOMS: atom_id res chain seq x y z
N MET A 1 -0.31 1.62 -27.17
CA MET A 1 0.55 2.51 -26.37
C MET A 1 0.88 1.85 -25.04
N PRO A 2 2.15 1.75 -24.63
CA PRO A 2 2.47 1.20 -23.34
C PRO A 2 2.02 2.16 -22.22
N PRO A 3 1.70 1.65 -21.04
CA PRO A 3 1.38 2.51 -19.90
C PRO A 3 2.60 3.27 -19.42
N THR A 4 2.39 4.41 -18.78
CA THR A 4 3.46 5.21 -18.17
C THR A 4 3.56 4.98 -16.66
N CYS A 5 2.57 4.31 -16.08
CA CYS A 5 2.54 3.98 -14.66
C CYS A 5 1.80 2.67 -14.41
N ILE A 6 2.26 1.90 -13.43
CA ILE A 6 1.56 0.73 -12.93
C ILE A 6 1.23 0.96 -11.45
N PHE A 7 -0.02 0.74 -11.09
CA PHE A 7 -0.49 0.74 -9.71
C PHE A 7 -0.64 -0.71 -9.26
N TYR A 8 0.15 -1.13 -8.27
CA TYR A 8 0.09 -2.50 -7.75
C TYR A 8 -0.92 -2.61 -6.61
N PRO A 9 -1.58 -3.78 -6.45
CA PRO A 9 -2.53 -3.99 -5.37
C PRO A 9 -1.87 -4.03 -3.99
N ASP A 10 -0.58 -4.32 -3.93
CA ASP A 10 0.22 -4.34 -2.71
C ASP A 10 1.70 -4.12 -3.02
N ASP A 11 2.49 -3.84 -1.98
CA ASP A 11 3.92 -3.58 -2.13
C ASP A 11 4.71 -4.84 -2.48
N LEU A 12 4.23 -6.00 -2.08
CA LEU A 12 4.91 -7.25 -2.38
C LEU A 12 4.89 -7.57 -3.87
N SER A 13 3.76 -7.30 -4.54
CA SER A 13 3.62 -7.46 -5.99
C SER A 13 4.59 -6.56 -6.76
N TYR A 14 4.88 -5.37 -6.24
CA TYR A 14 5.88 -4.48 -6.81
C TYR A 14 7.25 -5.16 -6.94
N SER A 15 7.66 -5.96 -5.97
CA SER A 15 8.97 -6.63 -6.01
C SER A 15 9.12 -7.53 -7.24
N GLY A 16 8.06 -8.23 -7.61
CA GLY A 16 8.04 -9.01 -8.86
C GLY A 16 8.04 -8.12 -10.10
N GLY A 17 7.27 -7.03 -10.04
CA GLY A 17 7.20 -6.04 -11.12
C GLY A 17 8.54 -5.41 -11.45
N VAL A 18 9.33 -5.06 -10.42
CA VAL A 18 10.69 -4.50 -10.59
C VAL A 18 11.55 -5.45 -11.41
N ASN A 19 11.54 -6.73 -11.06
CA ASN A 19 12.34 -7.74 -11.77
C ASN A 19 11.90 -7.85 -13.23
N ALA A 20 10.60 -7.88 -13.48
CA ALA A 20 10.07 -7.95 -14.85
C ALA A 20 10.45 -6.76 -15.71
N VAL A 21 10.34 -5.56 -15.14
CA VAL A 21 10.67 -4.32 -15.85
C VAL A 21 12.17 -4.24 -16.16
N ARG A 22 13.00 -4.61 -15.20
CA ARG A 22 14.46 -4.64 -15.39
C ARG A 22 14.88 -5.69 -16.42
N SER A 23 14.18 -6.81 -16.49
CA SER A 23 14.47 -7.83 -17.51
C SER A 23 14.18 -7.36 -18.93
N LYS A 24 13.42 -6.28 -19.09
CA LYS A 24 13.13 -5.62 -20.37
C LYS A 24 13.99 -4.39 -20.60
N ASP A 25 15.04 -4.18 -19.81
CA ASP A 25 15.93 -3.04 -19.86
C ASP A 25 15.20 -1.69 -19.72
N MET A 26 14.06 -1.69 -19.04
CA MET A 26 13.31 -0.47 -18.73
C MET A 26 13.74 0.08 -17.37
N ARG A 27 13.65 1.39 -17.22
CA ARG A 27 14.07 2.11 -16.02
C ARG A 27 12.88 2.59 -15.23
N ILE A 28 13.01 2.55 -13.89
CA ILE A 28 12.02 3.07 -12.95
C ILE A 28 12.66 4.27 -12.24
N PRO A 29 12.07 5.46 -12.25
CA PRO A 29 10.76 5.83 -12.84
C PRO A 29 10.84 6.35 -14.29
N ASP A 30 12.03 6.37 -14.91
CA ASP A 30 12.24 7.09 -16.18
C ASP A 30 11.34 6.58 -17.31
N ASP A 31 11.25 5.27 -17.47
CA ASP A 31 10.43 4.66 -18.52
C ASP A 31 9.04 4.27 -18.00
N LEU A 32 8.92 3.96 -16.72
CA LEU A 32 7.69 3.48 -16.10
C LEU A 32 7.64 3.85 -14.62
N SER A 33 6.64 4.59 -14.22
CA SER A 33 6.37 4.88 -12.81
C SER A 33 5.63 3.71 -12.15
N MET A 34 5.83 3.53 -10.85
CA MET A 34 5.18 2.47 -10.09
C MET A 34 4.68 2.99 -8.75
N ILE A 35 3.49 2.57 -8.37
CA ILE A 35 2.87 2.90 -7.09
C ILE A 35 2.41 1.60 -6.44
N GLY A 36 2.63 1.47 -5.14
CA GLY A 36 2.18 0.33 -4.35
C GLY A 36 1.07 0.68 -3.38
N TYR A 37 0.75 -0.26 -2.53
CA TYR A 37 -0.26 -0.13 -1.49
C TYR A 37 0.15 -0.99 -0.30
N ASP A 38 0.10 -0.48 0.89
CA ASP A 38 0.30 -1.01 2.24
C ASP A 38 1.38 -0.29 3.04
N GLY A 39 2.48 0.12 2.42
CA GLY A 39 3.58 0.79 3.11
C GLY A 39 4.40 -0.15 4.00
N ILE A 40 4.65 -1.37 3.54
CA ILE A 40 5.47 -2.32 4.30
C ILE A 40 6.95 -1.90 4.33
N LYS A 41 7.68 -2.32 5.34
CA LYS A 41 9.11 -1.99 5.47
C LYS A 41 9.93 -2.38 4.25
N LEU A 42 9.64 -3.54 3.67
CA LEU A 42 10.35 -4.04 2.50
C LEU A 42 10.33 -3.05 1.34
N SER A 43 9.21 -2.35 1.14
CA SER A 43 9.07 -1.38 0.04
C SER A 43 10.06 -0.22 0.17
N GLN A 44 10.48 0.12 1.38
CA GLN A 44 11.44 1.19 1.66
C GLN A 44 12.89 0.71 1.67
N MET A 45 13.09 -0.60 1.62
CA MET A 45 14.42 -1.22 1.55
C MET A 45 14.84 -1.57 0.13
N LEU A 46 13.90 -1.55 -0.80
CA LEU A 46 14.18 -1.81 -2.22
C LEU A 46 14.73 -0.54 -2.90
N SER A 47 15.41 -0.76 -4.01
CA SER A 47 15.92 0.33 -4.86
C SER A 47 15.30 0.19 -6.25
N PRO A 48 14.58 1.22 -6.73
CA PRO A 48 14.22 2.46 -6.04
C PRO A 48 13.18 2.22 -4.94
N LYS A 49 13.15 3.12 -3.96
CA LYS A 49 12.14 3.08 -2.89
C LYS A 49 10.75 3.31 -3.46
N LEU A 50 9.83 2.46 -3.09
CA LEU A 50 8.46 2.49 -3.63
C LEU A 50 7.65 3.65 -3.06
N THR A 51 7.01 4.40 -3.95
CA THR A 51 5.92 5.31 -3.57
C THR A 51 4.69 4.46 -3.26
N THR A 52 4.14 4.60 -2.06
CA THR A 52 3.07 3.72 -1.59
C THR A 52 2.15 4.44 -0.60
N LEU A 53 0.95 3.92 -0.43
CA LEU A 53 0.03 4.37 0.61
C LEU A 53 0.19 3.47 1.83
N LYS A 54 0.74 4.05 2.92
CA LYS A 54 0.88 3.34 4.18
C LYS A 54 -0.46 3.29 4.90
N GLN A 55 -0.93 2.10 5.21
CA GLN A 55 -2.13 1.91 6.01
C GLN A 55 -1.82 2.15 7.49
N GLY A 56 -2.79 2.70 8.21
CA GLY A 56 -2.70 2.85 9.67
C GLY A 56 -2.99 1.52 10.39
N THR A 57 -2.15 0.51 10.17
CA THR A 57 -2.41 -0.87 10.65
C THR A 57 -2.55 -0.96 12.17
N GLY A 58 -1.74 -0.19 12.91
CA GLY A 58 -1.83 -0.15 14.37
C GLY A 58 -3.17 0.36 14.86
N GLU A 59 -3.66 1.44 14.27
CA GLU A 59 -4.96 2.02 14.62
C GLU A 59 -6.12 1.13 14.17
N ILE A 60 -6.03 0.55 12.98
CA ILE A 60 -7.03 -0.40 12.49
C ILE A 60 -7.14 -1.58 13.46
N GLY A 61 -6.02 -2.13 13.90
CA GLY A 61 -6.00 -3.24 14.86
C GLY A 61 -6.63 -2.87 16.21
N LYS A 62 -6.31 -1.69 16.73
CA LYS A 62 -6.89 -1.20 17.97
C LYS A 62 -8.41 -1.02 17.87
N LEU A 63 -8.88 -0.39 16.81
CA LEU A 63 -10.31 -0.18 16.57
C LEU A 63 -11.05 -1.49 16.37
N ALA A 64 -10.48 -2.41 15.61
CA ALA A 64 -11.07 -3.74 15.38
C ALA A 64 -11.22 -4.51 16.70
N ALA A 65 -10.18 -4.53 17.53
CA ALA A 65 -10.22 -5.19 18.83
C ALA A 65 -11.26 -4.55 19.75
N LYS A 66 -11.31 -3.22 19.81
CA LYS A 66 -12.28 -2.50 20.62
C LYS A 66 -13.71 -2.82 20.22
N GLU A 67 -14.00 -2.79 18.92
CA GLU A 67 -15.34 -3.09 18.41
C GLU A 67 -15.74 -4.54 18.65
N LEU A 68 -14.79 -5.47 18.48
CA LEU A 68 -15.06 -6.88 18.74
C LEU A 68 -15.38 -7.14 20.22
N ILE A 69 -14.61 -6.55 21.15
CA ILE A 69 -14.85 -6.66 22.58
C ILE A 69 -16.22 -6.09 22.94
N GLU A 70 -16.57 -4.94 22.37
CA GLU A 70 -17.88 -4.33 22.56
C GLU A 70 -19.01 -5.26 22.10
N CYS A 71 -18.86 -5.89 20.95
CA CYS A 71 -19.84 -6.85 20.44
C CYS A 71 -19.97 -8.09 21.33
N ILE A 72 -18.87 -8.57 21.89
CA ILE A 72 -18.86 -9.73 22.81
C ILE A 72 -19.59 -9.38 24.12
N ASN A 73 -19.31 -8.21 24.68
CA ASN A 73 -19.87 -7.77 25.96
C ASN A 73 -21.34 -7.36 25.86
N ASN A 74 -21.77 -6.84 24.71
CA ASN A 74 -23.10 -6.29 24.49
C ASN A 74 -23.70 -6.79 23.17
N PRO A 75 -23.91 -8.12 23.02
CA PRO A 75 -24.32 -8.68 21.73
C PRO A 75 -25.71 -8.24 21.26
N LYS A 76 -26.60 -7.87 22.20
CA LYS A 76 -27.96 -7.43 21.86
C LYS A 76 -28.04 -5.97 21.41
N THR A 77 -27.07 -5.17 21.77
CA THR A 77 -27.02 -3.73 21.43
C THR A 77 -25.93 -3.42 20.37
N ALA A 78 -25.18 -4.44 19.97
CA ALA A 78 -24.17 -4.28 18.94
C ALA A 78 -24.81 -3.88 17.61
N ILE A 79 -24.26 -2.86 16.97
CA ILE A 79 -24.70 -2.37 15.66
C ILE A 79 -23.59 -2.57 14.63
N VAL A 80 -23.99 -2.79 13.39
CA VAL A 80 -23.04 -2.85 12.28
C VAL A 80 -22.47 -1.46 12.04
N LYS A 81 -21.14 -1.35 12.06
CA LYS A 81 -20.43 -0.10 11.84
C LYS A 81 -19.43 -0.26 10.72
N ARG A 82 -19.18 0.84 10.02
CA ARG A 82 -18.05 0.96 9.10
C ARG A 82 -17.17 2.09 9.61
N LEU A 83 -15.96 1.73 10.05
CA LEU A 83 -14.97 2.69 10.51
C LEU A 83 -13.86 2.77 9.45
N VAL A 84 -13.53 4.00 9.06
CA VAL A 84 -12.49 4.24 8.05
C VAL A 84 -11.31 4.92 8.72
N VAL A 85 -10.14 4.32 8.58
CA VAL A 85 -8.88 4.87 9.06
C VAL A 85 -8.10 5.41 7.86
N GLY A 86 -7.69 6.67 7.92
CA GLY A 86 -6.91 7.28 6.86
C GLY A 86 -5.53 6.68 6.73
N GLY A 87 -5.01 6.67 5.50
CA GLY A 87 -3.64 6.27 5.22
C GLY A 87 -2.72 7.48 5.04
N GLU A 88 -1.44 7.21 4.86
CA GLU A 88 -0.41 8.21 4.62
C GLU A 88 0.31 7.88 3.32
N LEU A 89 0.40 8.86 2.43
CA LEU A 89 1.20 8.71 1.21
C LEU A 89 2.68 8.81 1.56
N ILE A 90 3.44 7.77 1.24
CA ILE A 90 4.89 7.77 1.35
C ILE A 90 5.46 8.00 -0.04
N GLU A 91 6.08 9.15 -0.24
CA GLU A 91 6.76 9.44 -1.49
C GLU A 91 8.12 8.74 -1.50
N GLY A 92 8.28 7.82 -2.46
CA GLY A 92 9.55 7.16 -2.72
C GLY A 92 10.22 7.73 -3.95
N GLU A 93 10.81 6.84 -4.73
CA GLU A 93 11.62 7.20 -5.89
C GLU A 93 11.07 6.61 -7.19
N THR A 94 9.85 6.07 -7.16
CA THR A 94 9.28 5.28 -8.27
C THR A 94 8.31 6.04 -9.16
N VAL A 95 8.06 7.30 -8.88
CA VAL A 95 7.14 8.13 -9.67
C VAL A 95 7.87 9.36 -10.18
N ARG A 96 7.67 9.67 -11.46
CA ARG A 96 8.17 10.91 -12.05
C ARG A 96 7.03 11.69 -12.71
N ARG A 97 7.25 12.97 -12.84
CA ARG A 97 6.37 13.83 -13.65
C ARG A 97 6.64 13.56 -15.13
N ILE A 98 5.59 13.44 -15.89
CA ILE A 98 5.65 13.26 -17.34
C ILE A 98 5.29 14.55 -18.06
#